data_d7d7b0f3ddf3c4211a90db5af1b8afbd
#
_entry.id   d7d7b0f3ddf3c4211a90db5af1b8afbd
#
_cell.length_a   1.000
_cell.length_b   1.000
_cell.length_c   1.000
_cell.angle_alpha   90.00
_cell.angle_beta   90.00
_cell.angle_gamma   90.00
#
_symmetry.space_group_name_H-M   'P 1'
#
loop_
_entity.id
_entity.type
_entity.pdbx_description
1 polymer ?
#
loop_
_entity_poly.entity_id
_entity_poly.type
_entity_poly.pdbx_seq_one_letter_code
_entity_poly.pdbx_strand_id
1 'polypeptide(L)'
;MNISEKTKNIVENCRFCWMCRHVCPIGNATGQERNTARARALAISMAVRGTIEIKEIIDNIYECSLCGACTNNCVTGFDPKIFVQEVKTDCLLNGLIPDYIGRMIETYKTKGNVYGEEIPAFVEKFYREEGADILLIAGQDAIFKSPSSVKNAVCILKKAGISFTMEREADDTGAALWFLTGKTEETRQTALRAAARMSRFRTVIVYDPIDLKFIRHEYREWGIFPQTEIVGFNEYLLRVIAEGKLHIQKGDKE
;
A
#
# COMPACT_ATOMS: atom_id res chain seq x y z
N MET A 1 -23.72 5.55 -9.28
CA MET A 1 -22.48 4.81 -9.00
C MET A 1 -22.32 3.72 -10.04
N ASN A 2 -21.22 3.72 -10.77
CA ASN A 2 -20.95 2.76 -11.84
C ASN A 2 -19.91 1.74 -11.36
N ILE A 3 -20.39 0.67 -10.73
CA ILE A 3 -19.54 -0.42 -10.25
C ILE A 3 -19.81 -1.70 -11.03
N SER A 4 -18.78 -2.53 -11.17
CA SER A 4 -18.87 -3.79 -11.93
C SER A 4 -19.83 -4.80 -11.26
N GLU A 5 -20.36 -5.70 -12.08
CA GLU A 5 -21.14 -6.84 -11.57
C GLU A 5 -20.33 -7.71 -10.59
N LYS A 6 -19.01 -7.82 -10.79
CA LYS A 6 -18.11 -8.49 -9.85
C LYS A 6 -18.17 -7.85 -8.47
N THR A 7 -18.12 -6.52 -8.39
CA THR A 7 -18.18 -5.78 -7.13
C THR A 7 -19.55 -5.89 -6.49
N LYS A 8 -20.65 -5.82 -7.23
CA LYS A 8 -22.00 -6.05 -6.72
C LYS A 8 -22.12 -7.43 -6.10
N ASN A 9 -21.68 -8.46 -6.80
CA ASN A 9 -21.68 -9.85 -6.30
C ASN A 9 -20.85 -10.02 -5.03
N ILE A 10 -19.68 -9.38 -4.92
CA ILE A 10 -18.85 -9.40 -3.72
C ILE A 10 -19.57 -8.76 -2.55
N VAL A 11 -20.22 -7.61 -2.74
CA VAL A 11 -20.99 -6.94 -1.70
C VAL A 11 -22.16 -7.81 -1.23
N GLU A 12 -22.87 -8.50 -2.15
CA GLU A 12 -23.99 -9.39 -1.86
C GLU A 12 -23.57 -10.69 -1.18
N ASN A 13 -22.31 -11.12 -1.31
CA ASN A 13 -21.78 -12.27 -0.58
C ASN A 13 -21.64 -12.05 0.91
N CYS A 14 -21.69 -10.81 1.38
CA CYS A 14 -21.64 -10.49 2.80
C CYS A 14 -22.86 -11.05 3.54
N ARG A 15 -22.63 -11.90 4.54
CA ARG A 15 -23.69 -12.47 5.40
C ARG A 15 -23.85 -11.70 6.72
N PHE A 16 -23.21 -10.54 6.88
CA PHE A 16 -23.29 -9.69 8.06
C PHE A 16 -22.99 -10.43 9.39
N CYS A 17 -22.10 -11.43 9.34
CA CYS A 17 -21.80 -12.33 10.45
C CYS A 17 -20.81 -11.80 11.49
N TRP A 18 -20.28 -10.59 11.33
CA TRP A 18 -19.35 -9.90 12.26
C TRP A 18 -17.90 -10.42 12.31
N MET A 19 -17.55 -11.50 11.66
CA MET A 19 -16.20 -12.08 11.69
C MET A 19 -15.10 -11.07 11.34
N CYS A 20 -15.34 -10.20 10.36
CA CYS A 20 -14.37 -9.20 9.93
C CYS A 20 -14.20 -8.01 10.92
N ARG A 21 -15.09 -7.85 11.90
CA ARG A 21 -15.01 -6.77 12.89
C ARG A 21 -13.77 -6.87 13.76
N HIS A 22 -13.49 -8.06 14.27
CA HIS A 22 -12.38 -8.30 15.21
C HIS A 22 -11.00 -8.05 14.60
N VAL A 23 -10.87 -8.25 13.30
CA VAL A 23 -9.60 -8.13 12.59
C VAL A 23 -9.41 -6.77 11.90
N CYS A 24 -10.43 -5.90 11.93
CA CYS A 24 -10.35 -4.60 11.27
C CYS A 24 -9.52 -3.61 12.12
N PRO A 25 -8.30 -3.17 11.67
CA PRO A 25 -7.49 -2.26 12.45
C PRO A 25 -8.16 -0.89 12.66
N ILE A 26 -8.89 -0.41 11.66
CA ILE A 26 -9.59 0.88 11.75
C ILE A 26 -10.80 0.78 12.70
N GLY A 27 -11.57 -0.29 12.59
CA GLY A 27 -12.67 -0.56 13.53
C GLY A 27 -12.19 -0.66 14.98
N ASN A 28 -11.05 -1.32 15.21
CA ASN A 28 -10.47 -1.47 16.54
C ASN A 28 -9.89 -0.15 17.07
N ALA A 29 -9.21 0.63 16.23
CA ALA A 29 -8.63 1.91 16.64
C ALA A 29 -9.69 2.98 16.93
N THR A 30 -10.80 2.98 16.19
CA THR A 30 -11.86 4.00 16.34
C THR A 30 -12.99 3.58 17.29
N GLY A 31 -13.14 2.28 17.56
CA GLY A 31 -14.27 1.73 18.31
C GLY A 31 -15.62 1.85 17.59
N GLN A 32 -15.63 2.28 16.32
CA GLN A 32 -16.85 2.55 15.56
C GLN A 32 -17.17 1.43 14.57
N GLU A 33 -18.39 0.91 14.66
CA GLU A 33 -18.88 -0.14 13.75
C GLU A 33 -18.87 0.31 12.28
N ARG A 34 -19.19 1.57 11.99
CA ARG A 34 -19.19 2.14 10.64
C ARG A 34 -17.85 1.96 9.91
N ASN A 35 -16.74 1.83 10.67
CA ASN A 35 -15.39 1.70 10.15
C ASN A 35 -14.97 0.26 9.89
N THR A 36 -15.89 -0.70 10.01
CA THR A 36 -15.63 -2.10 9.71
C THR A 36 -15.90 -2.45 8.24
N ALA A 37 -15.31 -3.54 7.77
CA ALA A 37 -15.54 -4.03 6.42
C ALA A 37 -17.02 -4.35 6.15
N ARG A 38 -17.70 -4.92 7.15
CA ARG A 38 -19.13 -5.23 7.08
C ARG A 38 -19.99 -3.98 6.90
N ALA A 39 -19.73 -2.94 7.69
CA ALA A 39 -20.49 -1.69 7.60
C ALA A 39 -20.27 -0.99 6.24
N ARG A 40 -19.03 -1.02 5.73
CA ARG A 40 -18.74 -0.53 4.37
C ARG A 40 -19.50 -1.30 3.30
N ALA A 41 -19.58 -2.64 3.40
CA ALA A 41 -20.37 -3.44 2.48
C ALA A 41 -21.85 -3.06 2.49
N LEU A 42 -22.42 -2.88 3.69
CA LEU A 42 -23.80 -2.45 3.85
C LEU A 42 -24.03 -1.07 3.23
N ALA A 43 -23.18 -0.11 3.56
CA ALA A 43 -23.27 1.26 3.03
C ALA A 43 -23.20 1.29 1.50
N ILE A 44 -22.27 0.56 0.89
CA ILE A 44 -22.17 0.45 -0.57
C ILE A 44 -23.40 -0.24 -1.16
N SER A 45 -23.90 -1.32 -0.54
CA SER A 45 -25.15 -1.98 -0.99
C SER A 45 -26.34 -1.00 -0.98
N MET A 46 -26.45 -0.18 0.05
CA MET A 46 -27.49 0.85 0.14
C MET A 46 -27.34 1.93 -0.95
N ALA A 47 -26.10 2.38 -1.19
CA ALA A 47 -25.83 3.36 -2.25
C ALA A 47 -26.11 2.80 -3.65
N VAL A 48 -25.75 1.54 -3.91
CA VAL A 48 -26.06 0.87 -5.20
C VAL A 48 -27.56 0.77 -5.44
N ARG A 49 -28.35 0.55 -4.41
CA ARG A 49 -29.83 0.48 -4.46
C ARG A 49 -30.49 1.86 -4.47
N GLY A 50 -29.71 2.95 -4.39
CA GLY A 50 -30.25 4.32 -4.36
C GLY A 50 -30.93 4.70 -3.04
N THR A 51 -30.70 3.96 -1.95
CA THR A 51 -31.27 4.25 -0.63
C THR A 51 -30.55 5.39 0.08
N ILE A 52 -29.25 5.54 -0.17
CA ILE A 52 -28.40 6.64 0.32
C ILE A 52 -27.54 7.17 -0.82
N GLU A 53 -27.08 8.41 -0.70
CA GLU A 53 -26.15 8.97 -1.67
C GLU A 53 -24.69 8.58 -1.32
N ILE A 54 -23.85 8.38 -2.35
CA ILE A 54 -22.45 8.01 -2.16
C ILE A 54 -21.68 9.05 -1.35
N LYS A 55 -22.02 10.34 -1.45
CA LYS A 55 -21.40 11.41 -0.68
C LYS A 55 -21.57 11.25 0.83
N GLU A 56 -22.62 10.53 1.29
CA GLU A 56 -22.87 10.29 2.72
C GLU A 56 -21.90 9.24 3.32
N ILE A 57 -21.28 8.42 2.47
CA ILE A 57 -20.42 7.31 2.89
C ILE A 57 -18.99 7.42 2.40
N ILE A 58 -18.66 8.38 1.55
CA ILE A 58 -17.36 8.44 0.88
C ILE A 58 -16.19 8.57 1.85
N ASP A 59 -16.33 9.35 2.92
CA ASP A 59 -15.30 9.46 3.96
C ASP A 59 -15.01 8.09 4.59
N ASN A 60 -16.06 7.33 4.88
CA ASN A 60 -15.93 5.98 5.44
C ASN A 60 -15.22 5.01 4.48
N ILE A 61 -15.41 5.17 3.17
CA ILE A 61 -14.70 4.39 2.16
C ILE A 61 -13.21 4.71 2.18
N TYR A 62 -12.85 5.99 2.31
CA TYR A 62 -11.43 6.42 2.39
C TYR A 62 -10.74 6.06 3.70
N GLU A 63 -11.47 5.85 4.79
CA GLU A 63 -10.92 5.35 6.07
C GLU A 63 -10.43 3.90 6.00
N CYS A 64 -10.70 3.14 4.93
CA CYS A 64 -10.21 1.77 4.79
C CYS A 64 -8.71 1.72 4.51
N SER A 65 -7.96 1.02 5.36
CA SER A 65 -6.51 0.83 5.18
C SER A 65 -6.13 -0.22 4.12
N LEU A 66 -7.09 -0.85 3.45
CA LEU A 66 -6.89 -1.88 2.42
C LEU A 66 -5.98 -3.06 2.84
N CYS A 67 -5.84 -3.32 4.13
CA CYS A 67 -4.92 -4.33 4.68
C CYS A 67 -5.28 -5.78 4.29
N GLY A 68 -6.55 -6.06 3.95
CA GLY A 68 -7.02 -7.38 3.55
C GLY A 68 -7.28 -8.37 4.69
N ALA A 69 -7.14 -7.98 5.96
CA ALA A 69 -7.40 -8.86 7.10
C ALA A 69 -8.83 -9.42 7.11
N CYS A 70 -9.80 -8.60 6.71
CA CYS A 70 -11.20 -9.01 6.57
C CYS A 70 -11.40 -10.08 5.48
N THR A 71 -10.69 -9.99 4.36
CA THR A 71 -10.73 -10.97 3.27
C THR A 71 -10.21 -12.33 3.73
N ASN A 72 -9.04 -12.32 4.40
CA ASN A 72 -8.41 -13.55 4.89
C ASN A 72 -9.24 -14.26 5.97
N ASN A 73 -10.10 -13.52 6.68
CA ASN A 73 -10.92 -14.05 7.77
C ASN A 73 -12.35 -14.40 7.34
N CYS A 74 -12.73 -14.10 6.09
CA CYS A 74 -14.09 -14.31 5.61
C CYS A 74 -14.29 -15.70 5.02
N VAL A 75 -15.27 -16.44 5.56
CA VAL A 75 -15.60 -17.80 5.10
C VAL A 75 -16.41 -17.83 3.79
N THR A 76 -16.95 -16.67 3.36
CA THR A 76 -17.77 -16.58 2.13
C THR A 76 -17.00 -16.03 0.94
N GLY A 77 -15.69 -15.81 1.09
CA GLY A 77 -14.87 -15.23 0.04
C GLY A 77 -15.13 -13.74 -0.24
N PHE A 78 -15.76 -13.02 0.70
CA PHE A 78 -15.99 -11.60 0.64
C PHE A 78 -14.66 -10.82 0.63
N ASP A 79 -14.40 -10.05 -0.42
CA ASP A 79 -13.19 -9.22 -0.54
C ASP A 79 -13.50 -7.73 -0.60
N PRO A 80 -13.47 -7.05 0.56
CA PRO A 80 -13.74 -5.62 0.62
C PRO A 80 -12.75 -4.75 -0.17
N LYS A 81 -11.54 -5.20 -0.42
CA LYS A 81 -10.55 -4.42 -1.16
C LYS A 81 -11.05 -4.08 -2.57
N ILE A 82 -11.69 -5.04 -3.23
CA ILE A 82 -12.16 -4.88 -4.60
C ILE A 82 -13.20 -3.76 -4.67
N PHE A 83 -14.24 -3.82 -3.84
CA PHE A 83 -15.28 -2.80 -3.91
C PHE A 83 -14.82 -1.43 -3.40
N VAL A 84 -13.96 -1.38 -2.37
CA VAL A 84 -13.43 -0.10 -1.88
C VAL A 84 -12.63 0.60 -2.96
N GLN A 85 -11.76 -0.12 -3.66
CA GLN A 85 -10.97 0.46 -4.75
C GLN A 85 -11.81 0.90 -5.94
N GLU A 86 -12.78 0.09 -6.35
CA GLU A 86 -13.65 0.45 -7.46
C GLU A 86 -14.53 1.67 -7.14
N VAL A 87 -15.07 1.75 -5.92
CA VAL A 87 -15.81 2.92 -5.47
C VAL A 87 -14.94 4.17 -5.42
N LYS A 88 -13.69 4.09 -4.95
CA LYS A 88 -12.74 5.21 -4.99
C LYS A 88 -12.53 5.70 -6.43
N THR A 89 -12.33 4.77 -7.36
CA THR A 89 -12.16 5.10 -8.79
C THR A 89 -13.39 5.77 -9.37
N ASP A 90 -14.59 5.21 -9.12
CA ASP A 90 -15.86 5.80 -9.59
C ASP A 90 -16.09 7.21 -9.02
N CYS A 91 -15.84 7.39 -7.72
CA CYS A 91 -15.96 8.71 -7.08
C CYS A 91 -14.96 9.72 -7.64
N LEU A 92 -13.72 9.32 -7.92
CA LEU A 92 -12.73 10.19 -8.54
C LEU A 92 -13.20 10.65 -9.93
N LEU A 93 -13.66 9.72 -10.76
CA LEU A 93 -14.14 10.02 -12.13
C LEU A 93 -15.36 10.93 -12.16
N ASN A 94 -16.18 10.91 -11.11
CA ASN A 94 -17.37 11.74 -10.97
C ASN A 94 -17.15 13.01 -10.12
N GLY A 95 -15.92 13.30 -9.68
CA GLY A 95 -15.61 14.48 -8.86
C GLY A 95 -16.22 14.44 -7.45
N LEU A 96 -16.51 13.26 -6.94
CA LEU A 96 -17.16 13.04 -5.64
C LEU A 96 -16.17 12.67 -4.53
N ILE A 97 -14.89 12.95 -4.70
CA ILE A 97 -13.85 12.67 -3.70
C ILE A 97 -13.88 13.73 -2.58
N PRO A 98 -13.51 13.37 -1.34
CA PRO A 98 -13.32 14.35 -0.27
C PRO A 98 -12.25 15.38 -0.61
N ASP A 99 -12.43 16.63 -0.17
CA ASP A 99 -11.50 17.73 -0.46
C ASP A 99 -10.06 17.43 -0.03
N TYR A 100 -9.87 16.76 1.10
CA TYR A 100 -8.52 16.41 1.58
C TYR A 100 -7.85 15.39 0.66
N ILE A 101 -8.60 14.47 0.07
CA ILE A 101 -8.08 13.52 -0.93
C ILE A 101 -7.70 14.26 -2.22
N GLY A 102 -8.54 15.20 -2.67
CA GLY A 102 -8.23 16.05 -3.82
C GLY A 102 -6.92 16.80 -3.62
N ARG A 103 -6.71 17.40 -2.44
CA ARG A 103 -5.45 18.08 -2.09
C ARG A 103 -4.24 17.12 -2.07
N MET A 104 -4.39 15.90 -1.57
CA MET A 104 -3.31 14.91 -1.57
C MET A 104 -2.93 14.48 -3.00
N ILE A 105 -3.90 14.29 -3.87
CA ILE A 105 -3.67 13.96 -5.29
C ILE A 105 -2.95 15.12 -6.00
N GLU A 106 -3.38 16.35 -5.79
CA GLU A 106 -2.73 17.53 -6.37
C GLU A 106 -1.29 17.70 -5.83
N THR A 107 -1.10 17.46 -4.54
CA THR A 107 0.22 17.46 -3.91
C THR A 107 1.14 16.40 -4.53
N TYR A 108 0.61 15.20 -4.76
CA TYR A 108 1.36 14.14 -5.44
C TYR A 108 1.79 14.58 -6.85
N LYS A 109 0.87 15.15 -7.63
CA LYS A 109 1.14 15.62 -9.01
C LYS A 109 2.20 16.72 -9.08
N THR A 110 2.21 17.62 -8.09
CA THR A 110 3.12 18.78 -8.10
C THR A 110 4.46 18.50 -7.42
N LYS A 111 4.50 17.63 -6.42
CA LYS A 111 5.68 17.36 -5.58
C LYS A 111 6.22 15.92 -5.66
N GLY A 112 5.54 15.03 -6.38
CA GLY A 112 5.93 13.63 -6.51
C GLY A 112 5.68 12.78 -5.26
N ASN A 113 5.03 13.33 -4.23
CA ASN A 113 4.64 12.57 -3.05
C ASN A 113 3.34 13.12 -2.44
N VAL A 114 2.58 12.26 -1.78
CA VAL A 114 1.28 12.61 -1.20
C VAL A 114 1.36 13.53 0.02
N TYR A 115 2.54 13.65 0.61
CA TYR A 115 2.79 14.44 1.83
C TYR A 115 3.17 15.88 1.55
N GLY A 116 3.66 16.17 0.35
CA GLY A 116 4.14 17.50 -0.02
C GLY A 116 5.41 17.95 0.72
N GLU A 117 6.07 17.01 1.37
CA GLU A 117 7.27 17.25 2.17
C GLU A 117 8.54 17.04 1.32
N GLU A 118 9.63 17.68 1.73
CA GLU A 118 10.96 17.44 1.15
C GLU A 118 11.57 16.17 1.75
N ILE A 119 12.34 15.45 0.95
CA ILE A 119 13.05 14.26 1.43
C ILE A 119 14.06 14.67 2.50
N PRO A 120 14.06 14.01 3.68
CA PRO A 120 15.02 14.33 4.73
C PRO A 120 16.46 14.24 4.25
N ALA A 121 17.31 15.24 4.58
CA ALA A 121 18.66 15.36 4.07
C ALA A 121 19.55 14.13 4.33
N PHE A 122 19.29 13.35 5.39
CA PHE A 122 20.05 12.13 5.66
C PHE A 122 19.58 10.96 4.79
N VAL A 123 18.31 10.92 4.36
CA VAL A 123 17.80 9.93 3.39
C VAL A 123 18.36 10.26 2.00
N GLU A 124 18.42 11.55 1.66
CA GLU A 124 19.00 12.03 0.40
C GLU A 124 20.43 11.53 0.15
N LYS A 125 21.20 11.34 1.22
CA LYS A 125 22.56 10.81 1.11
C LYS A 125 22.61 9.35 0.64
N PHE A 126 21.57 8.57 0.93
CA PHE A 126 21.50 7.15 0.55
C PHE A 126 21.26 6.96 -0.96
N TYR A 127 20.63 7.94 -1.63
CA TYR A 127 20.42 7.90 -3.07
C TYR A 127 21.70 8.13 -3.91
N ARG A 128 22.82 8.41 -3.27
CA ARG A 128 24.10 8.69 -3.94
C ARG A 128 25.02 7.48 -4.05
N GLU A 129 24.64 6.37 -3.44
CA GLU A 129 25.42 5.13 -3.46
C GLU A 129 24.96 4.29 -4.67
N GLU A 130 25.82 4.18 -5.70
CA GLU A 130 25.53 3.46 -6.94
C GLU A 130 26.35 2.17 -7.06
N GLY A 131 25.89 1.25 -7.91
CA GLY A 131 26.71 0.12 -8.40
C GLY A 131 26.45 -1.21 -7.70
N ALA A 132 25.33 -1.40 -7.05
CA ALA A 132 24.93 -2.69 -6.49
C ALA A 132 23.84 -3.39 -7.31
N ASP A 133 23.83 -4.73 -7.30
CA ASP A 133 22.79 -5.55 -7.94
C ASP A 133 21.49 -5.64 -7.14
N ILE A 134 21.45 -5.00 -5.96
CA ILE A 134 20.32 -5.00 -5.05
C ILE A 134 19.75 -3.58 -4.97
N LEU A 135 18.45 -3.43 -5.20
CA LEU A 135 17.72 -2.19 -4.98
C LEU A 135 16.99 -2.26 -3.64
N LEU A 136 17.13 -1.24 -2.81
CA LEU A 136 16.29 -1.03 -1.63
C LEU A 136 15.24 0.03 -1.94
N ILE A 137 13.96 -0.35 -1.90
CA ILE A 137 12.80 0.55 -1.97
C ILE A 137 12.34 0.80 -0.53
N ALA A 138 12.45 2.05 -0.07
CA ALA A 138 11.98 2.42 1.27
C ALA A 138 10.48 2.63 1.32
N GLY A 139 9.90 3.23 0.28
CA GLY A 139 8.49 3.62 0.20
C GLY A 139 8.23 5.01 0.78
N GLN A 140 7.20 5.69 0.26
CA GLN A 140 6.89 7.08 0.63
C GLN A 140 6.54 7.21 2.13
N ASP A 141 5.75 6.30 2.68
CA ASP A 141 5.35 6.34 4.09
C ASP A 141 6.56 6.26 5.02
N ALA A 142 7.50 5.37 4.74
CA ALA A 142 8.72 5.24 5.55
C ALA A 142 9.61 6.49 5.43
N ILE A 143 9.77 7.05 4.24
CA ILE A 143 10.61 8.23 3.98
C ILE A 143 10.09 9.47 4.71
N PHE A 144 8.77 9.74 4.62
CA PHE A 144 8.19 10.99 5.10
C PHE A 144 7.62 10.90 6.52
N LYS A 145 7.13 9.74 6.97
CA LYS A 145 6.51 9.59 8.29
C LYS A 145 7.37 8.85 9.31
N SER A 146 8.31 8.04 8.86
CA SER A 146 9.22 7.31 9.75
C SER A 146 10.65 7.27 9.21
N PRO A 147 11.28 8.42 8.90
CA PRO A 147 12.59 8.45 8.26
C PRO A 147 13.70 7.79 9.11
N SER A 148 13.56 7.76 10.43
CA SER A 148 14.46 7.02 11.32
C SER A 148 14.43 5.51 11.06
N SER A 149 13.30 4.95 10.67
CA SER A 149 13.19 3.53 10.33
C SER A 149 13.91 3.20 9.03
N VAL A 150 13.90 4.10 8.04
CA VAL A 150 14.74 3.97 6.83
C VAL A 150 16.23 3.96 7.19
N LYS A 151 16.67 4.88 8.06
CA LYS A 151 18.04 4.90 8.57
C LYS A 151 18.42 3.59 9.23
N ASN A 152 17.54 3.04 10.07
CA ASN A 152 17.78 1.78 10.75
C ASN A 152 17.88 0.60 9.75
N ALA A 153 16.99 0.55 8.76
CA ALA A 153 17.04 -0.47 7.71
C ALA A 153 18.37 -0.43 6.93
N VAL A 154 18.80 0.76 6.52
CA VAL A 154 20.09 0.98 5.86
C VAL A 154 21.25 0.54 6.76
N CYS A 155 21.25 0.92 8.06
CA CYS A 155 22.29 0.52 9.00
C CYS A 155 22.37 -1.01 9.18
N ILE A 156 21.23 -1.69 9.25
CA ILE A 156 21.17 -3.15 9.40
C ILE A 156 21.76 -3.83 8.16
N LEU A 157 21.37 -3.42 6.95
CA LEU A 157 21.91 -4.00 5.71
C LEU A 157 23.43 -3.77 5.59
N LYS A 158 23.91 -2.55 5.91
CA LYS A 158 25.35 -2.24 5.92
C LYS A 158 26.11 -3.09 6.95
N LYS A 159 25.58 -3.27 8.16
CA LYS A 159 26.17 -4.15 9.18
C LYS A 159 26.23 -5.61 8.74
N ALA A 160 25.26 -6.06 7.96
CA ALA A 160 25.25 -7.39 7.38
C ALA A 160 26.19 -7.53 6.16
N GLY A 161 26.93 -6.48 5.80
CA GLY A 161 27.83 -6.49 4.64
C GLY A 161 27.07 -6.53 3.29
N ILE A 162 25.81 -6.12 3.25
CA ILE A 162 25.01 -6.10 2.03
C ILE A 162 25.24 -4.77 1.31
N SER A 163 25.72 -4.86 0.05
CA SER A 163 25.79 -3.73 -0.86
C SER A 163 24.44 -3.58 -1.56
N PHE A 164 23.88 -2.37 -1.57
CA PHE A 164 22.61 -2.05 -2.21
C PHE A 164 22.60 -0.63 -2.73
N THR A 165 21.72 -0.36 -3.67
CA THR A 165 21.44 0.97 -4.24
C THR A 165 20.05 1.41 -3.78
N MET A 166 19.84 2.70 -3.58
CA MET A 166 18.53 3.34 -3.45
C MET A 166 18.37 4.34 -4.61
N GLU A 167 17.19 4.38 -5.21
CA GLU A 167 16.86 5.35 -6.26
C GLU A 167 15.57 6.08 -5.87
N ARG A 168 15.60 7.42 -5.89
CA ARG A 168 14.46 8.26 -5.52
C ARG A 168 13.20 7.92 -6.32
N GLU A 169 13.35 7.73 -7.62
CA GLU A 169 12.23 7.43 -8.50
C GLU A 169 11.72 5.97 -8.35
N ALA A 170 12.48 5.10 -7.70
CA ALA A 170 12.05 3.74 -7.41
C ALA A 170 11.18 3.67 -6.16
N ASP A 171 11.28 4.64 -5.25
CA ASP A 171 10.43 4.74 -4.07
C ASP A 171 8.98 5.14 -4.39
N ASP A 172 8.71 5.60 -5.62
CA ASP A 172 7.35 5.75 -6.13
C ASP A 172 6.93 4.53 -6.94
N THR A 173 6.42 3.53 -6.25
CA THR A 173 5.88 2.30 -6.85
C THR A 173 4.50 2.48 -7.48
N GLY A 174 3.83 3.60 -7.21
CA GLY A 174 2.42 3.85 -7.51
C GLY A 174 1.45 3.44 -6.38
N ALA A 175 1.94 2.84 -5.29
CA ALA A 175 1.10 2.37 -4.18
C ALA A 175 0.35 3.53 -3.50
N ALA A 176 1.03 4.66 -3.27
CA ALA A 176 0.42 5.85 -2.67
C ALA A 176 -0.72 6.40 -3.54
N LEU A 177 -0.50 6.52 -4.84
CA LEU A 177 -1.53 6.97 -5.78
C LEU A 177 -2.68 5.97 -5.87
N TRP A 178 -2.37 4.67 -5.99
CA TRP A 178 -3.37 3.60 -5.96
C TRP A 178 -4.25 3.64 -4.71
N PHE A 179 -3.65 3.91 -3.56
CA PHE A 179 -4.40 4.01 -2.30
C PHE A 179 -5.44 5.14 -2.34
N LEU A 180 -5.12 6.26 -2.99
CA LEU A 180 -6.01 7.43 -3.10
C LEU A 180 -7.03 7.29 -4.23
N THR A 181 -6.61 6.80 -5.39
CA THR A 181 -7.40 6.90 -6.63
C THR A 181 -8.00 5.57 -7.10
N GLY A 182 -7.55 4.45 -6.52
CA GLY A 182 -7.92 3.13 -7.02
C GLY A 182 -7.17 2.76 -8.31
N LYS A 183 -7.87 2.02 -9.19
CA LYS A 183 -7.29 1.50 -10.44
C LYS A 183 -7.45 2.50 -11.58
N THR A 184 -6.56 3.49 -11.64
CA THR A 184 -6.52 4.48 -12.72
C THR A 184 -5.38 4.20 -13.71
N GLU A 185 -5.47 4.74 -14.93
CA GLU A 185 -4.40 4.63 -15.92
C GLU A 185 -3.13 5.34 -15.42
N GLU A 186 -3.25 6.46 -14.72
CA GLU A 186 -2.13 7.18 -14.13
C GLU A 186 -1.37 6.31 -13.12
N THR A 187 -2.09 5.61 -12.25
CA THR A 187 -1.51 4.64 -11.30
C THR A 187 -0.81 3.51 -12.05
N ARG A 188 -1.43 2.97 -13.10
CA ARG A 188 -0.85 1.92 -13.92
C ARG A 188 0.44 2.35 -14.61
N GLN A 189 0.48 3.55 -15.15
CA GLN A 189 1.69 4.10 -15.80
C GLN A 189 2.82 4.30 -14.79
N THR A 190 2.52 4.74 -13.57
CA THR A 190 3.52 4.83 -12.50
C THR A 190 4.07 3.45 -12.15
N ALA A 191 3.20 2.45 -12.00
CA ALA A 191 3.60 1.07 -11.75
C ALA A 191 4.50 0.50 -12.86
N LEU A 192 4.20 0.78 -14.13
CA LEU A 192 5.02 0.34 -15.27
C LEU A 192 6.42 0.96 -15.24
N ARG A 193 6.52 2.28 -14.94
CA ARG A 193 7.82 2.94 -14.79
C ARG A 193 8.65 2.36 -13.65
N ALA A 194 8.03 2.12 -12.50
CA ALA A 194 8.68 1.50 -11.35
C ALA A 194 9.13 0.07 -11.66
N ALA A 195 8.29 -0.75 -12.31
CA ALA A 195 8.63 -2.11 -12.71
C ALA A 195 9.83 -2.16 -13.67
N ALA A 196 9.91 -1.24 -14.62
CA ALA A 196 11.04 -1.13 -15.54
C ALA A 196 12.35 -0.80 -14.79
N ARG A 197 12.29 0.07 -13.76
CA ARG A 197 13.46 0.36 -12.90
C ARG A 197 13.88 -0.86 -12.09
N MET A 198 12.91 -1.51 -11.41
CA MET A 198 13.16 -2.72 -10.61
C MET A 198 13.86 -3.81 -11.44
N SER A 199 13.47 -3.98 -12.71
CA SER A 199 14.01 -5.01 -13.60
C SER A 199 15.49 -4.83 -13.97
N ARG A 200 16.11 -3.70 -13.59
CA ARG A 200 17.56 -3.46 -13.75
C ARG A 200 18.40 -4.13 -12.66
N PHE A 201 17.76 -4.58 -11.60
CA PHE A 201 18.41 -5.16 -10.43
C PHE A 201 18.11 -6.65 -10.33
N ARG A 202 19.05 -7.41 -9.77
CA ARG A 202 18.86 -8.83 -9.52
C ARG A 202 17.85 -9.09 -8.42
N THR A 203 17.88 -8.29 -7.37
CA THR A 203 16.99 -8.41 -6.20
C THR A 203 16.49 -7.03 -5.80
N VAL A 204 15.21 -6.93 -5.50
CA VAL A 204 14.59 -5.73 -4.98
C VAL A 204 14.06 -6.02 -3.57
N ILE A 205 14.63 -5.32 -2.59
CA ILE A 205 14.19 -5.37 -1.19
C ILE A 205 13.18 -4.26 -0.99
N VAL A 206 11.96 -4.59 -0.60
CA VAL A 206 10.90 -3.62 -0.35
C VAL A 206 10.69 -3.50 1.15
N TYR A 207 10.92 -2.30 1.69
CA TYR A 207 10.82 -2.03 3.13
C TYR A 207 9.36 -1.82 3.55
N ASP A 208 8.62 -0.98 2.82
CA ASP A 208 7.23 -0.68 3.13
C ASP A 208 6.32 -1.87 2.77
N PRO A 209 5.50 -2.39 3.71
CA PRO A 209 4.61 -3.50 3.46
C PRO A 209 3.46 -3.18 2.50
N ILE A 210 3.05 -1.91 2.37
CA ILE A 210 2.01 -1.48 1.42
C ILE A 210 2.56 -1.57 -0.01
N ASP A 211 3.77 -1.06 -0.24
CA ASP A 211 4.47 -1.18 -1.52
C ASP A 211 4.71 -2.64 -1.90
N LEU A 212 5.18 -3.46 -0.96
CA LEU A 212 5.39 -4.90 -1.18
C LEU A 212 4.10 -5.60 -1.62
N LYS A 213 3.01 -5.33 -0.92
CA LYS A 213 1.70 -5.89 -1.24
C LYS A 213 1.23 -5.43 -2.62
N PHE A 214 1.38 -4.13 -2.92
CA PHE A 214 0.99 -3.55 -4.19
C PHE A 214 1.75 -4.19 -5.36
N ILE A 215 3.07 -4.33 -5.25
CA ILE A 215 3.91 -4.98 -6.27
C ILE A 215 3.55 -6.47 -6.42
N ARG A 216 3.33 -7.19 -5.32
CA ARG A 216 3.05 -8.63 -5.37
C ARG A 216 1.66 -8.99 -5.88
N HIS A 217 0.67 -8.14 -5.69
CA HIS A 217 -0.74 -8.42 -6.01
C HIS A 217 -1.27 -7.57 -7.15
N GLU A 218 -1.27 -6.24 -6.98
CA GLU A 218 -1.93 -5.34 -7.94
C GLU A 218 -1.18 -5.27 -9.28
N TYR A 219 0.15 -5.31 -9.28
CA TYR A 219 0.93 -5.37 -10.51
C TYR A 219 0.55 -6.59 -11.35
N ARG A 220 0.39 -7.74 -10.73
CA ARG A 220 -0.01 -8.98 -11.42
C ARG A 220 -1.41 -8.86 -12.05
N GLU A 221 -2.34 -8.23 -11.35
CA GLU A 221 -3.69 -8.00 -11.89
C GLU A 221 -3.67 -7.09 -13.13
N TRP A 222 -2.65 -6.25 -13.25
CA TRP A 222 -2.45 -5.37 -14.41
C TRP A 222 -1.53 -5.94 -15.50
N GLY A 223 -1.06 -7.16 -15.32
CA GLY A 223 -0.12 -7.81 -16.24
C GLY A 223 1.29 -7.22 -16.17
N ILE A 224 1.67 -6.62 -15.03
CA ILE A 224 2.98 -6.03 -14.80
C ILE A 224 3.84 -7.04 -14.02
N PHE A 225 4.95 -7.46 -14.60
CA PHE A 225 5.84 -8.48 -14.04
C PHE A 225 7.29 -7.98 -14.07
N PRO A 226 7.79 -7.32 -13.03
CA PRO A 226 9.21 -6.96 -12.94
C PRO A 226 10.10 -8.22 -13.08
N GLN A 227 11.11 -8.15 -13.94
CA GLN A 227 12.03 -9.26 -14.19
C GLN A 227 13.14 -9.29 -13.14
N THR A 228 12.76 -9.47 -11.88
CA THR A 228 13.65 -9.45 -10.72
C THR A 228 13.04 -10.22 -9.55
N GLU A 229 13.86 -10.60 -8.59
CA GLU A 229 13.37 -11.14 -7.33
C GLU A 229 12.84 -10.02 -6.44
N ILE A 230 11.55 -10.06 -6.08
CA ILE A 230 10.93 -9.11 -5.14
C ILE A 230 10.82 -9.75 -3.76
N VAL A 231 11.49 -9.18 -2.77
CA VAL A 231 11.51 -9.71 -1.40
C VAL A 231 11.19 -8.60 -0.39
N GLY A 232 10.37 -8.92 0.61
CA GLY A 232 10.13 -8.01 1.73
C GLY A 232 11.36 -7.87 2.63
N PHE A 233 11.55 -6.70 3.24
CA PHE A 233 12.70 -6.43 4.09
C PHE A 233 12.87 -7.47 5.21
N ASN A 234 11.80 -7.81 5.92
CA ASN A 234 11.85 -8.82 6.98
C ASN A 234 12.19 -10.22 6.46
N GLU A 235 11.67 -10.58 5.28
CA GLU A 235 11.98 -11.86 4.62
C GLU A 235 13.46 -11.92 4.23
N TYR A 236 14.00 -10.81 3.73
CA TYR A 236 15.41 -10.70 3.38
C TYR A 236 16.30 -10.78 4.63
N LEU A 237 15.92 -10.11 5.72
CA LEU A 237 16.66 -10.21 7.00
C LEU A 237 16.72 -11.63 7.52
N LEU A 238 15.64 -12.40 7.44
CA LEU A 238 15.65 -13.80 7.86
C LEU A 238 16.65 -14.62 7.05
N ARG A 239 16.78 -14.38 5.74
CA ARG A 239 17.80 -15.03 4.89
C ARG A 239 19.21 -14.65 5.35
N VAL A 240 19.48 -13.38 5.58
CA VAL A 240 20.78 -12.85 6.01
C VAL A 240 21.20 -13.40 7.38
N ILE A 241 20.24 -13.57 8.29
CA ILE A 241 20.48 -14.21 9.60
C ILE A 241 20.80 -15.70 9.43
N ALA A 242 20.02 -16.41 8.61
CA ALA A 242 20.25 -17.83 8.33
C ALA A 242 21.60 -18.09 7.67
N GLU A 243 22.09 -17.16 6.85
CA GLU A 243 23.44 -17.18 6.24
C GLU A 243 24.57 -16.80 7.21
N GLY A 244 24.26 -16.44 8.46
CA GLY A 244 25.25 -16.04 9.48
C GLY A 244 25.88 -14.67 9.25
N LYS A 245 25.36 -13.86 8.33
CA LYS A 245 25.87 -12.50 8.05
C LYS A 245 25.40 -11.46 9.07
N LEU A 246 24.33 -11.77 9.80
CA LEU A 246 23.79 -10.92 10.87
C LEU A 246 23.50 -11.78 12.10
N HIS A 247 24.10 -11.41 13.25
CA HIS A 247 23.87 -12.08 14.51
C HIS A 247 22.96 -11.24 15.40
N ILE A 248 21.88 -11.86 15.88
CA ILE A 248 20.98 -11.25 16.85
C ILE A 248 21.53 -11.56 18.25
N GLN A 249 21.92 -10.53 18.98
CA GLN A 249 22.25 -10.66 20.40
C GLN A 249 20.97 -10.61 21.22
N LYS A 250 20.87 -11.49 22.21
CA LYS A 250 19.79 -11.42 23.19
C LYS A 250 20.01 -10.15 24.00
N GLY A 251 19.09 -9.19 23.90
CA GLY A 251 19.14 -8.00 24.74
C GLY A 251 18.99 -8.38 26.21
N ASP A 252 19.77 -7.76 27.09
CA ASP A 252 19.53 -7.83 28.53
C ASP A 252 18.13 -7.24 28.77
N LYS A 253 17.26 -8.00 29.43
CA LYS A 253 15.98 -7.49 29.86
C LYS A 253 16.26 -6.49 30.99
N GLU A 254 16.09 -5.20 30.73
CA GLU A 254 15.79 -4.25 31.79
C GLU A 254 14.36 -4.41 32.30
#